data_f88c0e49c7b2c8729f35216537bc8b2a
#
_entry.id   f88c0e49c7b2c8729f35216537bc8b2a
#
_cell.length_a   1.000
_cell.length_b   1.000
_cell.length_c   1.000
_cell.angle_alpha   90.00
_cell.angle_beta   90.00
_cell.angle_gamma   90.00
#
_symmetry.space_group_name_H-M   'P 1'
#
loop_
_entity.id
_entity.type
_entity.pdbx_description
1 polymer ?
#
loop_
_entity_poly.entity_id
_entity_poly.type
_entity_poly.pdbx_seq_one_letter_code
_entity_poly.pdbx_strand_id
1 'polypeptide(L)'
;MAKCRLCGRVSPFISAAIGYCADCIRGNFSDIEGELAALHRDGRQREGLPPAVPKAPEGKGCRICGNRCSIPPGGRGFCGVYENRGGRLQPVSGSWRRAFVHWYYDPLPTNCCAAWVCPGCSSSGYPRFSYSRGPEYGYKNLAVFYSACNFDCLFCQNWSYRQGVGEGGLEVEDLVRAVDEGVSCICYFGGDPIPQVVHAILTSREVLERNRGRVLRICWETNGGVSPPLLRQMADLSLCSGGCIKVDLKCWSEEMSLALSGVSNRQSKENFKRLAELHRQRPDPPFLIASTLLVPGYIDVEEVRAIARFIASLDPSIPWTLLAFHPDFRMRDLPATPRSQALECLEVAKAEGVQNLHLGNVHLLW
;
A
#
# COMPACT_ATOMS: atom_id res chain seq x y z
N MET A 1 14.67 15.85 -19.14
CA MET A 1 13.44 16.09 -19.96
C MET A 1 13.30 14.94 -20.94
N ALA A 2 12.13 14.31 -20.96
CA ALA A 2 11.83 13.25 -21.94
C ALA A 2 10.72 13.70 -22.91
N LYS A 3 10.61 13.00 -24.03
CA LYS A 3 9.60 13.24 -25.09
C LYS A 3 8.56 12.13 -25.04
N CYS A 4 7.28 12.48 -25.03
CA CYS A 4 6.20 11.52 -25.20
C CYS A 4 6.27 10.89 -26.60
N ARG A 5 6.35 9.57 -26.65
CA ARG A 5 6.47 8.81 -27.91
C ARG A 5 5.21 8.89 -28.77
N LEU A 6 4.04 9.16 -28.18
CA LEU A 6 2.79 9.26 -28.92
C LEU A 6 2.52 10.69 -29.45
N CYS A 7 2.45 11.70 -28.55
CA CYS A 7 2.06 13.05 -28.94
C CYS A 7 3.23 14.02 -29.19
N GLY A 8 4.47 13.60 -28.95
CA GLY A 8 5.66 14.43 -29.16
C GLY A 8 5.92 15.51 -28.11
N ARG A 9 5.08 15.67 -27.07
CA ARG A 9 5.29 16.63 -25.97
C ARG A 9 6.63 16.37 -25.28
N VAL A 10 7.39 17.41 -25.02
CA VAL A 10 8.65 17.36 -24.25
C VAL A 10 8.41 17.98 -22.88
N SER A 11 8.77 17.29 -21.80
CA SER A 11 8.55 17.79 -20.45
C SER A 11 9.52 17.13 -19.44
N PRO A 12 9.94 17.82 -18.37
CA PRO A 12 10.65 17.22 -17.26
C PRO A 12 9.78 16.26 -16.44
N PHE A 13 8.47 16.31 -16.61
CA PHE A 13 7.47 15.47 -15.94
C PHE A 13 7.06 14.24 -16.76
N ILE A 14 7.78 13.90 -17.80
CA ILE A 14 7.63 12.65 -18.53
C ILE A 14 8.83 11.78 -18.18
N SER A 15 8.58 10.59 -17.59
CA SER A 15 9.63 9.61 -17.34
C SER A 15 10.04 8.92 -18.64
N ALA A 16 11.34 8.86 -18.90
CA ALA A 16 11.89 8.11 -20.02
C ALA A 16 11.61 6.61 -19.90
N ALA A 17 11.49 6.09 -18.67
CA ALA A 17 11.14 4.70 -18.43
C ALA A 17 9.75 4.35 -18.97
N ILE A 18 8.76 5.25 -18.77
CA ILE A 18 7.40 5.07 -19.30
C ILE A 18 7.32 5.51 -20.76
N GLY A 19 7.90 6.67 -21.11
CA GLY A 19 7.94 7.22 -22.47
C GLY A 19 6.62 7.86 -22.94
N TYR A 20 5.61 8.00 -22.08
CA TYR A 20 4.31 8.59 -22.39
C TYR A 20 3.90 9.60 -21.33
N CYS A 21 3.19 10.68 -21.73
CA CYS A 21 2.59 11.62 -20.78
C CYS A 21 1.24 11.10 -20.26
N ALA A 22 0.77 11.64 -19.14
CA ALA A 22 -0.48 11.23 -18.52
C ALA A 22 -1.70 11.33 -19.45
N ASP A 23 -1.79 12.40 -20.25
CA ASP A 23 -2.90 12.57 -21.19
C ASP A 23 -2.97 11.45 -22.23
N CYS A 24 -1.81 11.04 -22.77
CA CYS A 24 -1.74 9.91 -23.69
C CYS A 24 -2.05 8.59 -23.02
N ILE A 25 -1.64 8.39 -21.77
CA ILE A 25 -2.00 7.19 -21.00
C ILE A 25 -3.51 7.13 -20.78
N ARG A 26 -4.15 8.23 -20.40
CA ARG A 26 -5.60 8.26 -20.15
C ARG A 26 -6.42 8.17 -21.44
N GLY A 27 -6.02 8.89 -22.48
CA GLY A 27 -6.83 9.05 -23.69
C GLY A 27 -6.57 8.05 -24.81
N ASN A 28 -5.41 7.40 -24.82
CA ASN A 28 -4.97 6.52 -25.93
C ASN A 28 -4.34 5.23 -25.42
N PHE A 29 -4.84 4.69 -24.31
CA PHE A 29 -4.23 3.54 -23.63
C PHE A 29 -4.14 2.31 -24.52
N SER A 30 -5.18 2.04 -25.34
CA SER A 30 -5.21 0.89 -26.27
C SER A 30 -4.03 0.85 -27.23
N ASP A 31 -3.51 2.03 -27.63
CA ASP A 31 -2.41 2.12 -28.59
C ASP A 31 -1.03 1.82 -27.96
N ILE A 32 -0.94 1.96 -26.64
CA ILE A 32 0.32 1.90 -25.90
C ILE A 32 0.35 0.77 -24.83
N GLU A 33 -0.79 0.10 -24.58
CA GLU A 33 -0.91 -0.95 -23.57
C GLU A 33 0.16 -2.04 -23.72
N GLY A 34 0.41 -2.48 -24.96
CA GLY A 34 1.39 -3.52 -25.25
C GLY A 34 2.81 -3.15 -24.81
N GLU A 35 3.23 -1.90 -25.04
CA GLU A 35 4.55 -1.41 -24.65
C GLU A 35 4.66 -1.24 -23.13
N LEU A 36 3.62 -0.72 -22.48
CA LEU A 36 3.57 -0.58 -21.03
C LEU A 36 3.57 -1.93 -20.33
N ALA A 37 2.82 -2.90 -20.85
CA ALA A 37 2.85 -4.28 -20.36
C ALA A 37 4.22 -4.93 -20.55
N ALA A 38 4.92 -4.65 -21.67
CA ALA A 38 6.28 -5.13 -21.90
C ALA A 38 7.28 -4.50 -20.91
N LEU A 39 7.16 -3.21 -20.62
CA LEU A 39 8.00 -2.52 -19.64
C LEU A 39 7.95 -3.23 -18.27
N HIS A 40 6.75 -3.51 -17.77
CA HIS A 40 6.54 -4.22 -16.51
C HIS A 40 7.08 -5.66 -16.59
N ARG A 41 6.76 -6.39 -17.65
CA ARG A 41 7.19 -7.76 -17.87
C ARG A 41 8.71 -7.90 -17.85
N ASP A 42 9.41 -7.08 -18.63
CA ASP A 42 10.86 -7.11 -18.74
C ASP A 42 11.55 -6.68 -17.42
N GLY A 43 10.94 -5.71 -16.74
CA GLY A 43 11.39 -5.27 -15.42
C GLY A 43 11.35 -6.39 -14.39
N ARG A 44 10.24 -7.11 -14.33
CA ARG A 44 10.02 -8.23 -13.40
C ARG A 44 10.90 -9.43 -13.71
N GLN A 45 11.06 -9.76 -15.00
CA GLN A 45 11.96 -10.85 -15.41
C GLN A 45 13.40 -10.63 -14.99
N ARG A 46 13.91 -9.38 -15.10
CA ARG A 46 15.26 -9.03 -14.61
C ARG A 46 15.42 -9.19 -13.10
N GLU A 47 14.33 -9.13 -12.35
CA GLU A 47 14.30 -9.32 -10.90
C GLU A 47 13.95 -10.77 -10.50
N GLY A 48 13.85 -11.70 -11.46
CA GLY A 48 13.49 -13.11 -11.20
C GLY A 48 12.04 -13.32 -10.77
N LEU A 49 11.17 -12.32 -10.98
CA LEU A 49 9.76 -12.39 -10.64
C LEU A 49 8.92 -12.88 -11.84
N PRO A 50 7.75 -13.50 -11.59
CA PRO A 50 6.82 -13.83 -12.67
C PRO A 50 6.48 -12.59 -13.50
N PRO A 51 6.62 -12.65 -14.84
CA PRO A 51 6.56 -11.46 -15.69
C PRO A 51 5.18 -10.81 -15.77
N ALA A 52 4.13 -11.59 -15.58
CA ALA A 52 2.74 -11.14 -15.60
C ALA A 52 1.91 -11.93 -14.60
N VAL A 53 0.67 -11.48 -14.37
CA VAL A 53 -0.30 -12.23 -13.55
C VAL A 53 -0.61 -13.55 -14.23
N PRO A 54 -0.26 -14.72 -13.66
CA PRO A 54 -0.50 -16.02 -14.28
C PRO A 54 -2.00 -16.28 -14.50
N LYS A 55 -2.35 -16.75 -15.70
CA LYS A 55 -3.72 -17.08 -16.13
C LYS A 55 -3.78 -18.46 -16.80
N ALA A 56 -3.04 -19.44 -16.28
CA ALA A 56 -3.00 -20.77 -16.84
C ALA A 56 -4.38 -21.46 -16.75
N PRO A 57 -4.94 -22.05 -17.84
CA PRO A 57 -6.24 -22.72 -17.81
C PRO A 57 -6.31 -23.84 -16.75
N GLU A 58 -5.27 -24.67 -16.69
CA GLU A 58 -5.12 -25.76 -15.70
C GLU A 58 -4.40 -25.34 -14.41
N GLY A 59 -4.32 -24.02 -14.18
CA GLY A 59 -3.59 -23.48 -13.05
C GLY A 59 -4.33 -23.62 -11.72
N LYS A 60 -3.57 -23.58 -10.63
CA LYS A 60 -4.13 -23.51 -9.29
C LYS A 60 -4.49 -22.06 -8.93
N GLY A 61 -5.75 -21.82 -8.60
CA GLY A 61 -6.24 -20.49 -8.24
C GLY A 61 -5.70 -19.99 -6.90
N CYS A 62 -5.11 -18.80 -6.90
CA CYS A 62 -4.75 -18.05 -5.70
C CYS A 62 -5.84 -17.00 -5.43
N ARG A 63 -6.35 -16.96 -4.19
CA ARG A 63 -7.43 -16.07 -3.76
C ARG A 63 -7.01 -15.08 -2.66
N ILE A 64 -5.72 -14.75 -2.60
CA ILE A 64 -5.20 -13.83 -1.56
C ILE A 64 -5.49 -12.38 -1.94
N CYS A 65 -5.36 -12.01 -3.21
CA CYS A 65 -5.52 -10.63 -3.68
C CYS A 65 -6.29 -10.53 -4.99
N GLY A 66 -6.53 -9.31 -5.44
CA GLY A 66 -7.28 -8.97 -6.65
C GLY A 66 -6.66 -9.47 -7.95
N ASN A 67 -5.38 -9.83 -7.97
CA ASN A 67 -4.72 -10.40 -9.16
C ASN A 67 -5.29 -11.78 -9.53
N ARG A 68 -5.84 -12.52 -8.56
CA ARG A 68 -6.50 -13.82 -8.81
C ARG A 68 -5.68 -14.72 -9.75
N CYS A 69 -4.40 -14.92 -9.39
CA CYS A 69 -3.49 -15.74 -10.18
C CYS A 69 -4.04 -17.16 -10.37
N SER A 70 -3.99 -17.68 -11.61
CA SER A 70 -4.12 -19.10 -11.91
C SER A 70 -2.75 -19.65 -12.24
N ILE A 71 -2.10 -20.28 -11.22
CA ILE A 71 -0.68 -20.61 -11.21
C ILE A 71 -0.48 -21.96 -11.90
N PRO A 72 0.33 -22.05 -12.98
CA PRO A 72 0.60 -23.33 -13.67
C PRO A 72 1.34 -24.30 -12.73
N PRO A 73 1.30 -25.61 -13.00
CA PRO A 73 2.07 -26.60 -12.25
C PRO A 73 3.57 -26.23 -12.20
N GLY A 74 4.18 -26.24 -11.01
CA GLY A 74 5.56 -25.82 -10.76
C GLY A 74 5.83 -24.32 -10.86
N GLY A 75 4.82 -23.51 -11.24
CA GLY A 75 4.95 -22.06 -11.37
C GLY A 75 4.69 -21.31 -10.07
N ARG A 76 4.95 -19.99 -10.11
CA ARG A 76 4.69 -19.05 -8.99
C ARG A 76 3.63 -18.01 -9.37
N GLY A 77 2.93 -17.52 -8.35
CA GLY A 77 2.02 -16.38 -8.47
C GLY A 77 2.76 -15.07 -8.70
N PHE A 78 2.07 -14.03 -9.18
CA PHE A 78 2.64 -12.71 -9.52
C PHE A 78 3.55 -12.14 -8.42
N CYS A 79 3.16 -12.25 -7.14
CA CYS A 79 3.97 -11.77 -6.02
C CYS A 79 5.21 -12.62 -5.69
N GLY A 80 5.38 -13.80 -6.31
CA GLY A 80 6.49 -14.71 -6.03
C GLY A 80 6.34 -15.57 -4.76
N VAL A 81 5.35 -15.28 -3.89
CA VAL A 81 5.23 -15.90 -2.55
C VAL A 81 4.49 -17.23 -2.56
N TYR A 82 3.66 -17.49 -3.56
CA TYR A 82 2.87 -18.71 -3.68
C TYR A 82 3.27 -19.50 -4.92
N GLU A 83 3.31 -20.82 -4.77
CA GLU A 83 3.59 -21.75 -5.87
C GLU A 83 2.51 -22.83 -5.98
N ASN A 84 2.37 -23.40 -7.18
CA ASN A 84 1.57 -24.58 -7.40
C ASN A 84 2.49 -25.80 -7.37
N ARG A 85 2.59 -26.45 -6.22
CA ARG A 85 3.39 -27.69 -6.03
C ARG A 85 2.46 -28.89 -5.92
N GLY A 86 2.54 -29.80 -6.89
CA GLY A 86 1.70 -31.02 -6.92
C GLY A 86 0.19 -30.72 -6.93
N GLY A 87 -0.26 -29.70 -7.66
CA GLY A 87 -1.68 -29.31 -7.75
C GLY A 87 -2.22 -28.58 -6.52
N ARG A 88 -1.35 -28.26 -5.55
CA ARG A 88 -1.73 -27.52 -4.32
C ARG A 88 -1.07 -26.14 -4.29
N LEU A 89 -1.85 -25.13 -3.86
CA LEU A 89 -1.30 -23.82 -3.57
C LEU A 89 -0.55 -23.86 -2.23
N GLN A 90 0.73 -23.49 -2.25
CA GLN A 90 1.58 -23.48 -1.06
C GLN A 90 2.37 -22.17 -0.98
N PRO A 91 2.62 -21.65 0.23
CA PRO A 91 3.60 -20.59 0.42
C PRO A 91 5.02 -21.10 0.11
N VAL A 92 5.82 -20.30 -0.57
CA VAL A 92 7.24 -20.60 -0.86
C VAL A 92 8.05 -20.70 0.44
N SER A 93 7.62 -20.04 1.51
CA SER A 93 8.18 -20.15 2.86
C SER A 93 7.96 -21.53 3.51
N GLY A 94 7.17 -22.41 2.90
CA GLY A 94 6.87 -23.77 3.38
C GLY A 94 5.68 -23.85 4.35
N SER A 95 5.27 -22.75 4.96
CA SER A 95 4.18 -22.71 5.94
C SER A 95 3.39 -21.39 5.86
N TRP A 96 2.09 -21.43 6.16
CA TRP A 96 1.27 -20.24 6.34
C TRP A 96 1.61 -19.46 7.62
N ARG A 97 2.35 -20.07 8.53
CA ARG A 97 2.86 -19.46 9.77
C ARG A 97 4.24 -18.85 9.59
N ARG A 98 4.87 -19.03 8.43
CA ARG A 98 6.20 -18.50 8.11
C ARG A 98 6.12 -17.52 6.95
N ALA A 99 6.78 -16.37 7.08
CA ALA A 99 6.78 -15.32 6.07
C ALA A 99 8.17 -14.73 5.86
N PHE A 100 8.42 -14.21 4.65
CA PHE A 100 9.61 -13.41 4.36
C PHE A 100 9.36 -11.99 4.86
N VAL A 101 9.90 -11.68 6.01
CA VAL A 101 9.63 -10.46 6.76
C VAL A 101 10.84 -10.09 7.61
N HIS A 102 11.06 -8.81 7.80
CA HIS A 102 11.94 -8.26 8.84
C HIS A 102 11.19 -7.21 9.64
N TRP A 103 11.71 -6.88 10.80
CA TRP A 103 11.09 -5.91 11.69
C TRP A 103 12.13 -5.10 12.46
N TYR A 104 11.71 -3.96 12.97
CA TYR A 104 12.50 -3.15 13.89
C TYR A 104 11.56 -2.41 14.87
N TYR A 105 12.14 -1.93 15.96
CA TYR A 105 11.43 -1.03 16.85
C TYR A 105 11.57 0.40 16.35
N ASP A 106 10.44 1.08 16.20
CA ASP A 106 10.34 2.45 15.76
C ASP A 106 9.76 3.29 16.90
N PRO A 107 10.60 4.15 17.57
CA PRO A 107 10.13 4.97 18.69
C PRO A 107 8.94 5.85 18.31
N LEU A 108 7.98 5.99 19.23
CA LEU A 108 6.88 6.92 19.05
C LEU A 108 7.23 8.32 19.57
N PRO A 109 6.79 9.40 18.86
CA PRO A 109 5.99 9.42 17.64
C PRO A 109 6.81 9.07 16.40
N THR A 110 6.26 8.20 15.54
CA THR A 110 6.90 7.77 14.30
C THR A 110 6.62 8.72 13.14
N ASN A 111 7.46 8.67 12.10
CA ASN A 111 7.24 9.40 10.85
C ASN A 111 6.36 8.60 9.87
N CYS A 112 5.09 8.40 10.23
CA CYS A 112 4.11 7.69 9.43
C CYS A 112 3.19 8.68 8.70
N CYS A 113 2.72 8.32 7.51
CA CYS A 113 1.75 9.13 6.75
C CYS A 113 0.44 9.41 7.52
N ALA A 114 0.14 8.63 8.56
CA ALA A 114 -1.01 8.79 9.45
C ALA A 114 -0.65 9.39 10.82
N ALA A 115 0.59 9.80 11.07
CA ALA A 115 1.05 10.26 12.38
C ALA A 115 0.17 11.39 12.96
N TRP A 116 -0.31 12.29 12.13
CA TRP A 116 -1.15 13.43 12.52
C TRP A 116 -2.54 13.06 13.07
N VAL A 117 -3.02 11.83 12.85
CA VAL A 117 -4.30 11.28 13.35
C VAL A 117 -4.16 9.95 14.09
N CYS A 118 -2.97 9.38 14.12
CA CYS A 118 -2.70 8.09 14.75
C CYS A 118 -2.69 8.21 16.29
N PRO A 119 -3.30 7.28 17.05
CA PRO A 119 -3.28 7.30 18.51
C PRO A 119 -1.87 7.33 19.13
N GLY A 120 -0.91 6.68 18.52
CA GLY A 120 0.48 6.67 19.00
C GLY A 120 1.23 7.99 18.83
N CYS A 121 0.71 8.88 17.96
CA CYS A 121 1.38 10.14 17.62
C CYS A 121 0.55 11.39 17.92
N SER A 122 -0.72 11.22 18.32
CA SER A 122 -1.67 12.30 18.57
C SER A 122 -2.52 12.01 19.83
N SER A 123 -3.52 12.85 20.12
CA SER A 123 -4.48 12.60 21.21
C SER A 123 -5.66 11.71 20.84
N SER A 124 -5.72 11.25 19.58
CA SER A 124 -6.83 10.46 19.05
C SER A 124 -7.02 9.14 19.83
N GLY A 125 -8.26 8.80 20.15
CA GLY A 125 -8.61 7.56 20.85
C GLY A 125 -8.25 7.47 22.33
N TYR A 126 -7.72 8.53 22.94
CA TYR A 126 -7.46 8.54 24.38
C TYR A 126 -8.77 8.59 25.19
N PRO A 127 -8.92 7.86 26.33
CA PRO A 127 -7.93 6.96 26.96
C PRO A 127 -8.02 5.49 26.48
N ARG A 128 -9.01 5.14 25.69
CA ARG A 128 -9.34 3.74 25.38
C ARG A 128 -8.27 3.06 24.51
N PHE A 129 -7.71 3.78 23.55
CA PHE A 129 -6.80 3.26 22.52
C PHE A 129 -5.44 3.95 22.49
N SER A 130 -5.16 4.81 23.47
CA SER A 130 -3.87 5.47 23.65
C SER A 130 -3.53 5.57 25.13
N TYR A 131 -2.24 5.48 25.45
CA TYR A 131 -1.71 5.68 26.80
C TYR A 131 -1.59 7.16 27.20
N SER A 132 -1.60 8.07 26.22
CA SER A 132 -1.30 9.49 26.41
C SER A 132 -2.32 10.39 25.74
N ARG A 133 -2.54 11.62 26.28
CA ARG A 133 -3.30 12.70 25.61
C ARG A 133 -2.52 13.39 24.48
N GLY A 134 -1.43 12.85 24.06
CA GLY A 134 -0.55 13.35 23.02
C GLY A 134 0.28 12.21 22.50
N PRO A 135 1.42 12.48 21.82
CA PRO A 135 2.32 11.44 21.38
C PRO A 135 2.77 10.53 22.53
N GLU A 136 2.81 9.24 22.29
CA GLU A 136 3.17 8.22 23.28
C GLU A 136 4.70 8.11 23.44
N TYR A 137 5.34 9.16 23.93
CA TYR A 137 6.78 9.14 24.23
C TYR A 137 7.13 7.99 25.18
N GLY A 138 8.22 7.30 24.89
CA GLY A 138 8.68 6.14 25.66
C GLY A 138 8.07 4.80 25.20
N TYR A 139 7.04 4.83 24.38
CA TYR A 139 6.53 3.65 23.66
C TYR A 139 7.13 3.53 22.28
N LYS A 140 6.90 2.38 21.62
CA LYS A 140 7.40 2.08 20.29
C LYS A 140 6.39 1.31 19.46
N ASN A 141 6.50 1.46 18.17
CA ASN A 141 5.86 0.64 17.16
C ASN A 141 6.76 -0.56 16.82
N LEU A 142 6.19 -1.76 16.75
CA LEU A 142 6.83 -2.88 16.05
C LEU A 142 6.57 -2.69 14.56
N ALA A 143 7.57 -2.21 13.85
CA ALA A 143 7.52 -1.95 12.41
C ALA A 143 7.83 -3.23 11.66
N VAL A 144 6.85 -3.81 10.95
CA VAL A 144 6.96 -5.12 10.30
C VAL A 144 6.92 -4.97 8.79
N PHE A 145 8.07 -5.25 8.14
CA PHE A 145 8.25 -5.17 6.69
C PHE A 145 8.12 -6.53 6.03
N TYR A 146 7.12 -6.68 5.18
CA TYR A 146 6.95 -7.86 4.34
C TYR A 146 7.70 -7.73 3.02
N SER A 147 8.47 -8.75 2.67
CA SER A 147 9.02 -8.92 1.31
C SER A 147 7.91 -9.31 0.34
N ALA A 148 7.99 -8.85 -0.89
CA ALA A 148 7.02 -8.98 -1.96
C ALA A 148 5.89 -7.94 -1.95
N CYS A 149 5.26 -7.80 -3.11
CA CYS A 149 4.09 -6.96 -3.32
C CYS A 149 3.21 -7.59 -4.40
N ASN A 150 1.90 -7.35 -4.33
CA ASN A 150 0.94 -7.74 -5.37
C ASN A 150 0.79 -6.66 -6.47
N PHE A 151 1.51 -5.54 -6.38
CA PHE A 151 1.67 -4.48 -7.39
C PHE A 151 3.10 -4.47 -7.93
N ASP A 152 3.34 -3.70 -9.01
CA ASP A 152 4.63 -3.51 -9.66
C ASP A 152 4.94 -2.03 -9.91
N CYS A 153 4.78 -1.19 -8.88
CA CYS A 153 4.93 0.26 -9.02
C CYS A 153 6.33 0.65 -9.50
N LEU A 154 6.41 1.39 -10.62
CA LEU A 154 7.66 1.87 -11.21
C LEU A 154 8.34 2.95 -10.33
N PHE A 155 7.58 3.61 -9.46
CA PHE A 155 8.01 4.65 -8.53
C PHE A 155 8.22 4.14 -7.09
N CYS A 156 8.35 2.83 -6.89
CA CYS A 156 8.40 2.22 -5.56
C CYS A 156 9.66 2.65 -4.79
N GLN A 157 9.51 3.37 -3.67
CA GLN A 157 10.61 3.72 -2.78
C GLN A 157 11.20 2.50 -2.07
N ASN A 158 10.36 1.52 -1.84
CA ASN A 158 10.69 0.29 -1.12
C ASN A 158 10.98 -0.90 -2.05
N TRP A 159 11.44 -0.65 -3.26
CA TRP A 159 11.61 -1.66 -4.31
C TRP A 159 12.51 -2.85 -3.92
N SER A 160 13.44 -2.66 -2.98
CA SER A 160 14.42 -3.67 -2.55
C SER A 160 13.78 -4.92 -1.91
N TYR A 161 12.55 -4.83 -1.36
CA TYR A 161 11.92 -6.05 -0.80
C TYR A 161 11.54 -7.08 -1.85
N ARG A 162 11.52 -6.75 -3.12
CA ARG A 162 11.30 -7.70 -4.21
C ARG A 162 12.33 -8.82 -4.20
N GLN A 163 13.54 -8.54 -3.65
CA GLN A 163 14.67 -9.45 -3.57
C GLN A 163 14.62 -10.34 -2.32
N GLY A 164 13.79 -10.04 -1.35
CA GLY A 164 13.74 -10.76 -0.06
C GLY A 164 12.89 -12.04 -0.05
N VAL A 165 12.30 -12.43 -1.18
CA VAL A 165 11.51 -13.68 -1.25
C VAL A 165 12.44 -14.86 -1.50
N GLY A 166 12.46 -15.81 -0.56
CA GLY A 166 13.27 -17.03 -0.65
C GLY A 166 14.41 -17.09 0.37
N GLU A 167 14.72 -15.98 1.05
CA GLU A 167 15.77 -15.93 2.08
C GLU A 167 15.16 -15.62 3.45
N GLY A 168 15.53 -16.35 4.47
CA GLY A 168 15.35 -16.08 5.89
C GLY A 168 13.89 -15.97 6.30
N GLY A 169 12.97 -16.72 6.42
CA GLY A 169 11.60 -16.49 6.89
C GLY A 169 11.50 -16.49 8.41
N LEU A 170 10.61 -15.68 8.96
CA LEU A 170 10.24 -15.65 10.37
C LEU A 170 8.91 -16.35 10.58
N GLU A 171 8.83 -17.08 11.70
CA GLU A 171 7.58 -17.68 12.17
C GLU A 171 6.71 -16.62 12.88
N VAL A 172 5.42 -16.89 13.01
CA VAL A 172 4.50 -16.08 13.81
C VAL A 172 5.04 -15.83 15.22
N GLU A 173 5.60 -16.89 15.83
CA GLU A 173 6.16 -16.86 17.18
C GLU A 173 7.34 -15.89 17.34
N ASP A 174 8.10 -15.66 16.28
CA ASP A 174 9.24 -14.72 16.31
C ASP A 174 8.73 -13.28 16.48
N LEU A 175 7.68 -12.88 15.74
CA LEU A 175 7.06 -11.57 15.90
C LEU A 175 6.30 -11.46 17.22
N VAL A 176 5.65 -12.53 17.67
CA VAL A 176 4.95 -12.53 18.97
C VAL A 176 5.93 -12.31 20.12
N ARG A 177 7.12 -12.90 20.08
CA ARG A 177 8.20 -12.69 21.07
C ARG A 177 8.79 -11.28 21.01
N ALA A 178 8.74 -10.61 19.85
CA ALA A 178 9.22 -9.25 19.69
C ALA A 178 8.31 -8.20 20.32
N VAL A 179 7.09 -8.55 20.74
CA VAL A 179 6.15 -7.62 21.39
C VAL A 179 6.42 -7.61 22.89
N ASP A 180 7.25 -6.69 23.34
CA ASP A 180 7.52 -6.41 24.73
C ASP A 180 6.54 -5.37 25.33
N GLU A 181 6.73 -5.00 26.61
CA GLU A 181 5.85 -4.05 27.33
C GLU A 181 5.87 -2.62 26.74
N GLY A 182 6.96 -2.24 26.10
CA GLY A 182 7.10 -0.91 25.45
C GLY A 182 6.42 -0.83 24.08
N VAL A 183 5.99 -1.94 23.50
CA VAL A 183 5.29 -1.95 22.20
C VAL A 183 3.82 -1.61 22.39
N SER A 184 3.35 -0.48 21.87
CA SER A 184 1.94 -0.06 21.91
C SER A 184 1.20 -0.20 20.58
N CYS A 185 1.91 -0.48 19.48
CA CYS A 185 1.32 -0.80 18.20
C CYS A 185 2.22 -1.71 17.35
N ILE A 186 1.59 -2.44 16.43
CA ILE A 186 2.26 -3.15 15.35
C ILE A 186 1.77 -2.53 14.05
N CYS A 187 2.68 -2.11 13.18
CA CYS A 187 2.35 -1.64 11.86
C CYS A 187 2.94 -2.58 10.79
N TYR A 188 2.05 -3.18 10.00
CA TYR A 188 2.43 -4.04 8.89
C TYR A 188 2.52 -3.22 7.61
N PHE A 189 3.71 -3.18 7.03
CA PHE A 189 3.98 -2.47 5.78
C PHE A 189 5.16 -3.09 5.03
N GLY A 190 5.83 -2.35 4.19
CA GLY A 190 6.99 -2.86 3.49
C GLY A 190 6.82 -2.82 1.98
N GLY A 191 7.01 -3.94 1.27
CA GLY A 191 6.53 -4.14 -0.09
C GLY A 191 5.03 -3.97 -0.12
N ASP A 192 4.34 -4.90 0.49
CA ASP A 192 2.94 -4.81 0.93
C ASP A 192 2.65 -6.04 1.82
N PRO A 193 1.87 -5.94 2.91
CA PRO A 193 1.52 -7.10 3.74
C PRO A 193 0.60 -8.10 3.02
N ILE A 194 -0.14 -7.70 1.98
CA ILE A 194 -1.16 -8.52 1.31
C ILE A 194 -0.63 -9.87 0.81
N PRO A 195 0.52 -9.99 0.13
CA PRO A 195 1.01 -11.29 -0.28
C PRO A 195 1.14 -12.31 0.85
N GLN A 196 1.44 -11.85 2.05
CA GLN A 196 1.67 -12.71 3.22
C GLN A 196 0.71 -12.39 4.38
N VAL A 197 -0.47 -11.87 4.07
CA VAL A 197 -1.47 -11.37 5.02
C VAL A 197 -1.96 -12.43 6.01
N VAL A 198 -1.94 -13.71 5.62
CA VAL A 198 -2.32 -14.81 6.53
C VAL A 198 -1.37 -14.87 7.74
N HIS A 199 -0.07 -14.76 7.51
CA HIS A 199 0.93 -14.69 8.59
C HIS A 199 0.67 -13.46 9.49
N ALA A 200 0.44 -12.28 8.91
CA ALA A 200 0.18 -11.07 9.69
C ALA A 200 -1.11 -11.16 10.53
N ILE A 201 -2.17 -11.78 9.99
CA ILE A 201 -3.43 -12.03 10.72
C ILE A 201 -3.20 -12.99 11.88
N LEU A 202 -2.47 -14.09 11.66
CA LEU A 202 -2.15 -15.06 12.72
C LEU A 202 -1.31 -14.41 13.82
N THR A 203 -0.26 -13.67 13.45
CA THR A 203 0.56 -12.90 14.40
C THR A 203 -0.29 -11.95 15.23
N SER A 204 -1.16 -11.16 14.57
CA SER A 204 -2.01 -10.19 15.25
C SER A 204 -2.95 -10.83 16.26
N ARG A 205 -3.55 -11.97 15.93
CA ARG A 205 -4.43 -12.71 16.83
C ARG A 205 -3.69 -13.20 18.07
N GLU A 206 -2.53 -13.82 17.87
CA GLU A 206 -1.74 -14.34 18.99
C GLU A 206 -1.18 -13.22 19.88
N VAL A 207 -0.75 -12.12 19.27
CA VAL A 207 -0.26 -10.95 20.01
C VAL A 207 -1.38 -10.35 20.86
N LEU A 208 -2.57 -10.12 20.30
CA LEU A 208 -3.70 -9.57 21.04
C LEU A 208 -4.17 -10.51 22.17
N GLU A 209 -4.16 -11.82 21.93
CA GLU A 209 -4.51 -12.82 22.94
C GLU A 209 -3.53 -12.80 24.14
N ARG A 210 -2.23 -12.74 23.85
CA ARG A 210 -1.18 -12.73 24.91
C ARG A 210 -1.09 -11.38 25.66
N ASN A 211 -1.61 -10.31 25.07
CA ASN A 211 -1.52 -8.95 25.61
C ASN A 211 -2.90 -8.39 26.00
N ARG A 212 -3.82 -9.25 26.43
CA ARG A 212 -5.14 -8.82 26.91
C ARG A 212 -5.04 -7.79 28.02
N GLY A 213 -5.87 -6.76 27.95
CA GLY A 213 -5.96 -5.73 29.00
C GLY A 213 -4.98 -4.56 28.84
N ARG A 214 -4.11 -4.57 27.81
CA ARG A 214 -3.25 -3.42 27.49
C ARG A 214 -3.61 -2.82 26.15
N VAL A 215 -3.23 -1.56 25.94
CA VAL A 215 -3.33 -0.92 24.62
C VAL A 215 -2.26 -1.50 23.71
N LEU A 216 -2.70 -2.18 22.65
CA LEU A 216 -1.84 -2.70 21.61
C LEU A 216 -2.60 -2.68 20.27
N ARG A 217 -2.24 -1.74 19.40
CA ARG A 217 -2.95 -1.46 18.17
C ARG A 217 -2.38 -2.25 17.00
N ILE A 218 -3.27 -2.73 16.12
CA ILE A 218 -2.91 -3.42 14.88
C ILE A 218 -3.18 -2.49 13.70
N CYS A 219 -2.13 -2.08 13.02
CA CYS A 219 -2.18 -1.13 11.90
C CYS A 219 -1.66 -1.75 10.61
N TRP A 220 -2.17 -1.27 9.47
CA TRP A 220 -1.79 -1.73 8.13
C TRP A 220 -1.51 -0.54 7.22
N GLU A 221 -0.43 -0.61 6.45
CA GLU A 221 -0.17 0.23 5.29
C GLU A 221 -0.18 -0.67 4.06
N THR A 222 -1.11 -0.43 3.14
CA THR A 222 -1.37 -1.37 2.06
C THR A 222 -1.94 -0.68 0.82
N ASN A 223 -1.71 -1.28 -0.35
CA ASN A 223 -2.40 -0.88 -1.58
C ASN A 223 -3.90 -1.26 -1.62
N GLY A 224 -4.40 -1.95 -0.59
CA GLY A 224 -5.80 -2.32 -0.45
C GLY A 224 -6.30 -3.43 -1.37
N GLY A 225 -5.45 -4.02 -2.22
CA GLY A 225 -5.85 -5.04 -3.21
C GLY A 225 -6.06 -6.45 -2.66
N VAL A 226 -6.27 -6.63 -1.36
CA VAL A 226 -6.52 -7.93 -0.71
C VAL A 226 -7.89 -8.51 -1.07
N SER A 227 -8.08 -9.82 -0.94
CA SER A 227 -9.41 -10.42 -1.12
C SER A 227 -10.38 -10.03 0.01
N PRO A 228 -11.70 -9.89 -0.28
CA PRO A 228 -12.67 -9.41 0.71
C PRO A 228 -12.73 -10.21 2.03
N PRO A 229 -12.63 -11.56 2.05
CA PRO A 229 -12.63 -12.31 3.31
C PRO A 229 -11.42 -12.02 4.20
N LEU A 230 -10.24 -11.75 3.60
CA LEU A 230 -9.04 -11.38 4.35
C LEU A 230 -9.08 -9.92 4.78
N LEU A 231 -9.62 -9.03 3.94
CA LEU A 231 -9.88 -7.63 4.31
C LEU A 231 -10.73 -7.53 5.57
N ARG A 232 -11.79 -8.35 5.66
CA ARG A 232 -12.66 -8.37 6.85
C ARG A 232 -11.88 -8.72 8.11
N GLN A 233 -11.01 -9.71 8.05
CA GLN A 233 -10.17 -10.10 9.20
C GLN A 233 -9.16 -9.01 9.59
N MET A 234 -8.53 -8.34 8.61
CA MET A 234 -7.69 -7.17 8.88
C MET A 234 -8.48 -6.05 9.56
N ALA A 235 -9.68 -5.78 9.06
CA ALA A 235 -10.57 -4.75 9.58
C ALA A 235 -10.99 -5.04 11.03
N ASP A 236 -11.42 -6.25 11.32
CA ASP A 236 -11.85 -6.67 12.66
C ASP A 236 -10.71 -6.50 13.68
N LEU A 237 -9.47 -6.87 13.31
CA LEU A 237 -8.27 -6.70 14.15
C LEU A 237 -7.96 -5.22 14.45
N SER A 238 -8.05 -4.35 13.44
CA SER A 238 -7.83 -2.92 13.64
C SER A 238 -8.96 -2.27 14.43
N LEU A 239 -10.22 -2.59 14.14
CA LEU A 239 -11.38 -2.03 14.86
C LEU A 239 -11.33 -2.35 16.35
N CYS A 240 -11.10 -3.61 16.73
CA CYS A 240 -11.08 -4.02 18.13
C CYS A 240 -9.87 -3.49 18.90
N SER A 241 -8.72 -3.31 18.26
CA SER A 241 -7.48 -2.89 18.90
C SER A 241 -7.23 -1.37 18.92
N GLY A 242 -8.04 -0.57 18.22
CA GLY A 242 -7.81 0.87 18.07
C GLY A 242 -6.79 1.24 16.99
N GLY A 243 -6.35 0.26 16.19
CA GLY A 243 -5.46 0.48 15.05
C GLY A 243 -6.18 1.01 13.82
N CYS A 244 -5.47 1.22 12.72
CA CYS A 244 -6.01 1.75 11.47
C CYS A 244 -5.59 0.94 10.25
N ILE A 245 -6.35 1.08 9.16
CA ILE A 245 -5.96 0.62 7.83
C ILE A 245 -5.68 1.85 6.97
N LYS A 246 -4.43 2.01 6.57
CA LYS A 246 -3.98 3.05 5.66
C LYS A 246 -3.94 2.46 4.26
N VAL A 247 -4.78 2.99 3.37
CA VAL A 247 -4.87 2.52 1.99
C VAL A 247 -4.23 3.52 1.05
N ASP A 248 -3.25 3.05 0.30
CA ASP A 248 -2.65 3.80 -0.80
C ASP A 248 -3.58 3.82 -2.01
N LEU A 249 -4.33 4.88 -2.20
CA LEU A 249 -5.04 5.16 -3.44
C LEU A 249 -4.03 5.76 -4.42
N LYS A 250 -3.31 4.89 -5.15
CA LYS A 250 -2.14 5.29 -5.94
C LYS A 250 -2.49 6.13 -7.15
N CYS A 251 -3.66 5.90 -7.74
CA CYS A 251 -4.27 6.67 -8.84
C CYS A 251 -5.76 6.34 -8.94
N TRP A 252 -6.50 7.15 -9.66
CA TRP A 252 -7.91 6.93 -9.93
C TRP A 252 -8.15 6.07 -11.17
N SER A 253 -7.58 6.49 -12.33
CA SER A 253 -7.82 5.82 -13.61
C SER A 253 -7.19 4.44 -13.65
N GLU A 254 -7.86 3.52 -14.32
CA GLU A 254 -7.39 2.15 -14.54
C GLU A 254 -6.13 2.14 -15.40
N GLU A 255 -6.14 2.95 -16.45
CA GLU A 255 -5.05 3.11 -17.42
C GLU A 255 -3.77 3.58 -16.71
N MET A 256 -3.91 4.56 -15.81
CA MET A 256 -2.79 5.03 -14.99
C MET A 256 -2.29 3.96 -14.04
N SER A 257 -3.19 3.16 -13.46
CA SER A 257 -2.80 2.04 -12.59
C SER A 257 -2.01 0.97 -13.36
N LEU A 258 -2.46 0.62 -14.54
CA LEU A 258 -1.77 -0.34 -15.40
C LEU A 258 -0.41 0.19 -15.86
N ALA A 259 -0.34 1.48 -16.22
CA ALA A 259 0.91 2.13 -16.64
C ALA A 259 1.94 2.26 -15.52
N LEU A 260 1.52 2.68 -14.32
CA LEU A 260 2.42 2.97 -13.20
C LEU A 260 2.69 1.77 -12.30
N SER A 261 1.72 0.88 -12.15
CA SER A 261 1.75 -0.20 -11.15
C SER A 261 1.58 -1.61 -11.76
N GLY A 262 1.41 -1.73 -13.07
CA GLY A 262 1.33 -3.00 -13.80
C GLY A 262 0.11 -3.86 -13.49
N VAL A 263 -0.82 -3.38 -12.69
CA VAL A 263 -2.03 -4.11 -12.27
C VAL A 263 -3.22 -3.16 -12.08
N SER A 264 -4.42 -3.72 -12.09
CA SER A 264 -5.68 -3.01 -11.87
C SER A 264 -5.81 -2.50 -10.41
N ASN A 265 -6.36 -1.29 -10.23
CA ASN A 265 -6.71 -0.71 -8.94
C ASN A 265 -8.18 -0.95 -8.52
N ARG A 266 -8.96 -1.68 -9.32
CA ARG A 266 -10.40 -1.92 -9.05
C ARG A 266 -10.64 -2.52 -7.69
N GLN A 267 -9.88 -3.58 -7.33
CA GLN A 267 -10.05 -4.24 -6.03
C GLN A 267 -9.72 -3.30 -4.87
N SER A 268 -8.71 -2.44 -5.01
CA SER A 268 -8.35 -1.43 -4.00
C SER A 268 -9.48 -0.43 -3.78
N LYS A 269 -10.07 0.10 -4.85
CA LYS A 269 -11.22 1.02 -4.79
C LYS A 269 -12.45 0.36 -4.16
N GLU A 270 -12.79 -0.87 -4.56
CA GLU A 270 -13.90 -1.61 -3.97
C GLU A 270 -13.69 -1.94 -2.49
N ASN A 271 -12.47 -2.27 -2.11
CA ASN A 271 -12.12 -2.51 -0.71
C ASN A 271 -12.16 -1.22 0.11
N PHE A 272 -11.73 -0.10 -0.45
CA PHE A 272 -11.84 1.19 0.21
C PHE A 272 -13.29 1.55 0.55
N LYS A 273 -14.25 1.29 -0.39
CA LYS A 273 -15.69 1.44 -0.12
C LYS A 273 -16.14 0.59 1.08
N ARG A 274 -15.76 -0.69 1.10
CA ARG A 274 -16.11 -1.59 2.22
C ARG A 274 -15.54 -1.13 3.56
N LEU A 275 -14.30 -0.61 3.54
CA LEU A 275 -13.68 -0.07 4.74
C LEU A 275 -14.34 1.25 5.20
N ALA A 276 -14.80 2.09 4.27
CA ALA A 276 -15.52 3.32 4.59
C ALA A 276 -16.85 3.04 5.32
N GLU A 277 -17.57 1.97 4.95
CA GLU A 277 -18.76 1.53 5.67
C GLU A 277 -18.44 1.18 7.14
N LEU A 278 -17.27 0.56 7.38
CA LEU A 278 -16.81 0.19 8.71
C LEU A 278 -16.24 1.38 9.48
N HIS A 279 -15.72 2.40 8.79
CA HIS A 279 -15.13 3.60 9.40
C HIS A 279 -16.11 4.31 10.32
N ARG A 280 -17.39 4.36 9.95
CA ARG A 280 -18.46 4.96 10.75
C ARG A 280 -18.67 4.29 12.12
N GLN A 281 -18.23 3.04 12.29
CA GLN A 281 -18.29 2.34 13.58
C GLN A 281 -17.25 2.82 14.59
N ARG A 282 -16.14 3.38 14.09
CA ARG A 282 -15.06 3.94 14.93
C ARG A 282 -14.34 5.07 14.17
N PRO A 283 -14.92 6.28 14.19
CA PRO A 283 -14.29 7.46 13.57
C PRO A 283 -13.13 8.02 14.40
N ASP A 284 -13.11 7.78 15.71
CA ASP A 284 -12.00 8.18 16.62
C ASP A 284 -11.52 6.99 17.47
N PRO A 285 -10.24 6.62 17.38
CA PRO A 285 -9.27 7.06 16.38
C PRO A 285 -9.69 6.64 14.98
N PRO A 286 -9.30 7.38 13.90
CA PRO A 286 -9.73 7.05 12.54
C PRO A 286 -9.36 5.61 12.17
N PHE A 287 -10.37 4.83 11.78
CA PHE A 287 -10.18 3.43 11.38
C PHE A 287 -9.59 3.31 9.98
N LEU A 288 -10.09 4.12 9.04
CA LEU A 288 -9.64 4.16 7.66
C LEU A 288 -8.92 5.48 7.40
N ILE A 289 -7.79 5.40 6.73
CA ILE A 289 -6.99 6.55 6.31
C ILE A 289 -6.59 6.32 4.85
N ALA A 290 -6.67 7.36 4.02
CA ALA A 290 -6.17 7.32 2.66
C ALA A 290 -4.78 7.97 2.56
N SER A 291 -3.96 7.48 1.62
CA SER A 291 -2.74 8.15 1.20
C SER A 291 -2.60 8.12 -0.33
N THR A 292 -1.97 9.14 -0.89
CA THR A 292 -1.70 9.23 -2.34
C THR A 292 -0.36 9.92 -2.56
N LEU A 293 0.53 9.25 -3.30
CA LEU A 293 1.82 9.81 -3.68
C LEU A 293 1.67 10.69 -4.93
N LEU A 294 2.04 11.95 -4.84
CA LEU A 294 1.96 12.93 -5.93
C LEU A 294 3.13 12.77 -6.91
N VAL A 295 3.06 11.75 -7.77
CA VAL A 295 4.09 11.50 -8.80
C VAL A 295 3.98 12.58 -9.88
N PRO A 296 5.02 13.44 -10.08
CA PRO A 296 4.96 14.56 -11.00
C PRO A 296 4.60 14.14 -12.43
N GLY A 297 3.64 14.84 -13.03
CA GLY A 297 3.18 14.61 -14.40
C GLY A 297 2.28 13.39 -14.61
N TYR A 298 2.05 12.56 -13.56
CA TYR A 298 1.17 11.38 -13.64
C TYR A 298 0.04 11.42 -12.63
N ILE A 299 0.34 11.69 -11.37
CA ILE A 299 -0.68 11.88 -10.33
C ILE A 299 -0.87 13.38 -10.15
N ASP A 300 -1.61 13.91 -11.06
CA ASP A 300 -1.91 15.33 -11.23
C ASP A 300 -3.25 15.72 -10.56
N VAL A 301 -3.65 16.96 -10.78
CA VAL A 301 -4.92 17.52 -10.27
C VAL A 301 -6.13 16.71 -10.72
N GLU A 302 -6.11 16.13 -11.92
CA GLU A 302 -7.22 15.35 -12.46
C GLU A 302 -7.41 14.04 -11.69
N GLU A 303 -6.30 13.30 -11.46
CA GLU A 303 -6.30 12.09 -10.66
C GLU A 303 -6.72 12.37 -9.20
N VAL A 304 -6.14 13.43 -8.61
CA VAL A 304 -6.45 13.85 -7.23
C VAL A 304 -7.92 14.30 -7.10
N ARG A 305 -8.46 15.03 -8.05
CA ARG A 305 -9.88 15.43 -8.10
C ARG A 305 -10.81 14.21 -8.06
N ALA A 306 -10.51 13.21 -8.88
CA ALA A 306 -11.32 12.01 -8.96
C ALA A 306 -11.26 11.17 -7.67
N ILE A 307 -10.07 11.06 -7.05
CA ILE A 307 -9.91 10.43 -5.74
C ILE A 307 -10.65 11.22 -4.65
N ALA A 308 -10.56 12.57 -4.67
CA ALA A 308 -11.24 13.41 -3.70
C ALA A 308 -12.77 13.25 -3.76
N ARG A 309 -13.35 13.29 -4.95
CA ARG A 309 -14.79 13.01 -5.16
C ARG A 309 -15.18 11.65 -4.62
N PHE A 310 -14.36 10.66 -4.87
CA PHE A 310 -14.59 9.31 -4.38
C PHE A 310 -14.59 9.26 -2.85
N ILE A 311 -13.56 9.80 -2.18
CA ILE A 311 -13.48 9.83 -0.71
C ILE A 311 -14.66 10.61 -0.14
N ALA A 312 -14.92 11.83 -0.63
CA ALA A 312 -16.00 12.68 -0.13
C ALA A 312 -17.38 12.05 -0.31
N SER A 313 -17.59 11.28 -1.40
CA SER A 313 -18.86 10.57 -1.62
C SER A 313 -19.10 9.43 -0.63
N LEU A 314 -18.06 8.86 -0.04
CA LEU A 314 -18.15 7.80 0.95
C LEU A 314 -18.29 8.36 2.37
N ASP A 315 -17.33 9.19 2.77
CA ASP A 315 -17.33 9.92 4.03
C ASP A 315 -16.27 11.04 3.96
N PRO A 316 -16.67 12.33 3.95
CA PRO A 316 -15.74 13.46 3.84
C PRO A 316 -14.79 13.59 5.04
N SER A 317 -15.08 12.94 6.17
CA SER A 317 -14.25 12.95 7.37
C SER A 317 -13.09 11.96 7.33
N ILE A 318 -13.03 11.05 6.36
CA ILE A 318 -11.90 10.11 6.22
C ILE A 318 -10.60 10.91 6.01
N PRO A 319 -9.59 10.73 6.89
CA PRO A 319 -8.31 11.42 6.73
C PRO A 319 -7.60 11.00 5.45
N TRP A 320 -7.09 11.96 4.72
CA TRP A 320 -6.32 11.71 3.50
C TRP A 320 -5.01 12.49 3.50
N THR A 321 -3.90 11.78 3.30
CA THR A 321 -2.57 12.36 3.20
C THR A 321 -2.11 12.35 1.75
N LEU A 322 -1.81 13.53 1.20
CA LEU A 322 -1.10 13.72 -0.05
C LEU A 322 0.40 13.72 0.25
N LEU A 323 1.15 12.84 -0.37
CA LEU A 323 2.58 12.65 -0.10
C LEU A 323 3.43 13.21 -1.23
N ALA A 324 4.45 14.01 -0.91
CA ALA A 324 5.45 14.40 -1.89
C ALA A 324 6.27 13.18 -2.33
N PHE A 325 6.50 13.08 -3.64
CA PHE A 325 7.26 12.02 -4.29
C PHE A 325 8.77 12.29 -4.22
N HIS A 326 9.54 11.25 -3.99
CA HIS A 326 10.98 11.22 -4.16
C HIS A 326 11.34 10.37 -5.39
N PRO A 327 12.27 10.81 -6.27
CA PRO A 327 12.70 10.03 -7.43
C PRO A 327 13.35 8.72 -7.01
N ASP A 328 12.71 7.60 -7.37
CA ASP A 328 13.18 6.28 -6.96
C ASP A 328 12.93 5.21 -8.03
N PHE A 329 13.55 4.05 -7.83
CA PHE A 329 13.46 2.83 -8.61
C PHE A 329 13.61 3.09 -10.12
N ARG A 330 12.52 2.95 -10.91
CA ARG A 330 12.56 3.13 -12.37
C ARG A 330 12.19 4.55 -12.81
N MET A 331 11.74 5.40 -11.89
CA MET A 331 11.35 6.79 -12.16
C MET A 331 12.31 7.80 -11.52
N ARG A 332 13.60 7.47 -11.48
CA ARG A 332 14.67 8.33 -10.96
C ARG A 332 14.94 9.57 -11.82
N ASP A 333 14.45 9.56 -13.03
CA ASP A 333 14.58 10.65 -14.00
C ASP A 333 13.54 11.77 -13.83
N LEU A 334 12.52 11.55 -12.98
CA LEU A 334 11.59 12.60 -12.60
C LEU A 334 12.16 13.49 -11.49
N PRO A 335 11.77 14.76 -11.43
CA PRO A 335 12.03 15.60 -10.25
C PRO A 335 11.16 15.12 -9.06
N ALA A 336 11.49 15.58 -7.85
CA ALA A 336 10.55 15.50 -6.73
C ALA A 336 9.26 16.28 -7.01
N THR A 337 8.23 16.16 -6.18
CA THR A 337 6.97 16.88 -6.38
C THR A 337 7.17 18.39 -6.30
N PRO A 338 6.79 19.18 -7.34
CA PRO A 338 6.77 20.62 -7.24
C PRO A 338 5.82 21.10 -6.15
N ARG A 339 6.23 22.11 -5.39
CA ARG A 339 5.38 22.73 -4.36
C ARG A 339 4.06 23.25 -4.92
N SER A 340 4.10 23.83 -6.11
CA SER A 340 2.90 24.30 -6.82
C SER A 340 1.91 23.18 -7.08
N GLN A 341 2.35 22.03 -7.58
CA GLN A 341 1.52 20.84 -7.79
C GLN A 341 0.90 20.34 -6.48
N ALA A 342 1.71 20.25 -5.41
CA ALA A 342 1.21 19.76 -4.13
C ALA A 342 0.13 20.67 -3.54
N LEU A 343 0.31 22.00 -3.63
CA LEU A 343 -0.67 22.97 -3.14
C LEU A 343 -1.94 22.98 -4.01
N GLU A 344 -1.80 22.92 -5.32
CA GLU A 344 -2.95 22.85 -6.24
C GLU A 344 -3.77 21.56 -5.99
N CYS A 345 -3.12 20.41 -5.82
CA CYS A 345 -3.78 19.16 -5.47
C CYS A 345 -4.50 19.25 -4.11
N LEU A 346 -3.89 19.91 -3.13
CA LEU A 346 -4.51 20.12 -1.81
C LEU A 346 -5.78 20.97 -1.91
N GLU A 347 -5.74 22.08 -2.66
CA GLU A 347 -6.89 22.97 -2.84
C GLU A 347 -8.02 22.27 -3.61
N VAL A 348 -7.68 21.49 -4.63
CA VAL A 348 -8.67 20.71 -5.37
C VAL A 348 -9.33 19.67 -4.46
N ALA A 349 -8.57 18.98 -3.64
CA ALA A 349 -9.12 17.99 -2.71
C ALA A 349 -10.08 18.62 -1.69
N LYS A 350 -9.76 19.82 -1.19
CA LYS A 350 -10.67 20.60 -0.32
C LYS A 350 -11.94 21.03 -1.06
N ALA A 351 -11.80 21.53 -2.28
CA ALA A 351 -12.92 21.99 -3.11
C ALA A 351 -13.92 20.87 -3.43
N GLU A 352 -13.43 19.62 -3.55
CA GLU A 352 -14.27 18.43 -3.74
C GLU A 352 -14.88 17.89 -2.43
N GLY A 353 -14.66 18.57 -1.29
CA GLY A 353 -15.34 18.32 -0.04
C GLY A 353 -14.62 17.43 0.98
N VAL A 354 -13.37 17.04 0.76
CA VAL A 354 -12.60 16.29 1.77
C VAL A 354 -12.22 17.22 2.92
N GLN A 355 -12.57 16.85 4.16
CA GLN A 355 -12.42 17.69 5.36
C GLN A 355 -11.07 17.53 6.07
N ASN A 356 -10.55 16.30 6.13
CA ASN A 356 -9.35 15.97 6.87
C ASN A 356 -8.20 15.68 5.89
N LEU A 357 -7.45 16.74 5.53
CA LEU A 357 -6.36 16.67 4.57
C LEU A 357 -5.02 17.01 5.23
N HIS A 358 -3.99 16.27 4.85
CA HIS A 358 -2.62 16.52 5.27
C HIS A 358 -1.66 16.44 4.07
N LEU A 359 -0.66 17.33 4.06
CA LEU A 359 0.44 17.25 3.10
C LEU A 359 1.68 16.69 3.80
N GLY A 360 2.04 15.46 3.46
CA GLY A 360 3.18 14.76 4.04
C GLY A 360 4.45 14.88 3.19
N ASN A 361 5.59 14.52 3.80
CA ASN A 361 6.92 14.61 3.18
C ASN A 361 7.27 16.01 2.63
N VAL A 362 6.79 17.06 3.29
CA VAL A 362 6.91 18.46 2.83
C VAL A 362 8.37 18.91 2.63
N HIS A 363 9.33 18.26 3.28
CA HIS A 363 10.76 18.50 3.11
C HIS A 363 11.28 18.09 1.71
N LEU A 364 10.53 17.28 0.96
CA LEU A 364 10.86 16.87 -0.42
C LEU A 364 10.33 17.85 -1.48
N LEU A 365 9.44 18.77 -1.11
CA LEU A 365 8.85 19.75 -2.06
C LEU A 365 9.93 20.75 -2.51
N TRP A 366 9.92 21.10 -3.79
CA TRP A 366 10.83 22.07 -4.39
C TRP A 366 10.09 23.15 -5.16
#